data_a95986cd8a95a5c737ffaffa511ecfd1
#
_entry.id   a95986cd8a95a5c737ffaffa511ecfd1
#
_cell.length_a   1.000
_cell.length_b   1.000
_cell.length_c   1.000
_cell.angle_alpha   90.00
_cell.angle_beta   90.00
_cell.angle_gamma   90.00
#
_symmetry.space_group_name_H-M   'P 1'
#
loop_
_entity.id
_entity.type
_entity.pdbx_description
1 polymer ?
#
loop_
_entity_poly.entity_id
_entity_poly.type
_entity_poly.pdbx_seq_one_letter_code
_entity_poly.pdbx_strand_id
1 'polypeptide(L)'
;MTNGFLITYKPKDDNAKTLLHHTLYGRLLHRNYRGRKYVVYKKGILDAVNFFRKNGGNVFVETIEENDIDTLKIFGEISVKKYEINDDIKTQNGKEYWENVAKEKDFFLKK
;
A
#
# COMPACT_ATOMS: atom_id res chain seq x y z
N MET A 1 10.92 -19.79 -5.08
CA MET A 1 10.55 -18.46 -5.62
C MET A 1 9.08 -18.17 -5.37
N THR A 2 8.76 -16.94 -5.04
CA THR A 2 7.39 -16.53 -4.76
C THR A 2 6.79 -15.91 -6.02
N ASN A 3 5.68 -16.47 -6.48
CA ASN A 3 4.95 -15.99 -7.65
C ASN A 3 3.92 -14.94 -7.25
N GLY A 4 3.73 -13.98 -8.13
CA GLY A 4 2.74 -12.93 -7.93
C GLY A 4 2.65 -12.03 -9.15
N PHE A 5 2.43 -10.75 -8.91
CA PHE A 5 2.24 -9.78 -9.98
C PHE A 5 3.06 -8.53 -9.70
N LEU A 6 3.61 -7.95 -10.75
CA LEU A 6 4.25 -6.64 -10.68
C LEU A 6 3.28 -5.60 -11.21
N ILE A 7 2.92 -4.67 -10.34
CA ILE A 7 2.08 -3.53 -10.70
C ILE A 7 3.00 -2.35 -10.97
N THR A 8 2.93 -1.81 -12.18
CA THR A 8 3.63 -0.59 -12.57
C THR A 8 2.58 0.50 -12.74
N TYR A 9 2.77 1.63 -12.06
CA TYR A 9 1.82 2.72 -12.11
C TYR A 9 2.49 4.03 -12.49
N LYS A 10 1.79 4.80 -13.31
CA LYS A 10 2.16 6.15 -13.73
C LYS A 10 1.01 7.09 -13.41
N PRO A 11 1.05 7.79 -12.27
CA PRO A 11 0.00 8.74 -11.93
C PRO A 11 -0.04 9.88 -12.93
N LYS A 12 -1.23 10.39 -13.20
CA LYS A 12 -1.41 11.48 -14.18
C LYS A 12 -0.92 12.84 -13.68
N ASP A 13 -0.84 13.03 -12.35
CA ASP A 13 -0.32 14.24 -11.70
C ASP A 13 0.05 13.94 -10.25
N ASP A 14 0.60 14.93 -9.53
CA ASP A 14 1.03 14.73 -8.14
C ASP A 14 -0.11 14.44 -7.18
N ASN A 15 -1.27 15.07 -7.40
CA ASN A 15 -2.45 14.81 -6.59
C ASN A 15 -2.93 13.37 -6.78
N ALA A 16 -2.99 12.91 -8.02
CA ALA A 16 -3.36 11.52 -8.34
C ALA A 16 -2.36 10.53 -7.74
N LYS A 17 -1.06 10.87 -7.71
CA LYS A 17 -0.04 10.03 -7.08
C LYS A 17 -0.32 9.83 -5.60
N THR A 18 -0.65 10.89 -4.88
CA THR A 18 -0.98 10.81 -3.45
C THR A 18 -2.21 9.96 -3.22
N LEU A 19 -3.27 10.18 -4.01
CA LEU A 19 -4.52 9.42 -3.90
C LEU A 19 -4.32 7.94 -4.25
N LEU A 20 -3.50 7.66 -5.26
CA LEU A 20 -3.18 6.28 -5.64
C LEU A 20 -2.46 5.57 -4.51
N HIS A 21 -1.47 6.21 -3.89
CA HIS A 21 -0.74 5.62 -2.77
C HIS A 21 -1.67 5.37 -1.58
N HIS A 22 -2.57 6.30 -1.25
CA HIS A 22 -3.55 6.09 -0.17
C HIS A 22 -4.50 4.94 -0.47
N THR A 23 -4.95 4.82 -1.72
CA THR A 23 -5.83 3.73 -2.14
C THR A 23 -5.13 2.38 -2.09
N LEU A 24 -3.88 2.34 -2.53
CA LEU A 24 -3.10 1.11 -2.62
C LEU A 24 -2.60 0.65 -1.24
N TYR A 25 -1.92 1.53 -0.52
CA TYR A 25 -1.26 1.18 0.75
C TYR A 25 -2.07 1.51 1.99
N GLY A 26 -3.11 2.34 1.85
CA GLY A 26 -3.77 2.91 3.02
C GLY A 26 -3.00 4.11 3.56
N ARG A 27 -3.38 4.56 4.73
CA ARG A 27 -2.73 5.71 5.37
C ARG A 27 -3.03 5.77 6.85
N LEU A 28 -2.22 6.55 7.57
CA LEU A 28 -2.47 6.88 8.97
C LEU A 28 -3.17 8.23 9.02
N LEU A 29 -4.28 8.30 9.77
CA LEU A 29 -5.02 9.53 10.01
C LEU A 29 -4.74 10.00 11.43
N HIS A 30 -4.26 11.24 11.57
CA HIS A 30 -4.03 11.86 12.87
C HIS A 30 -5.33 12.49 13.34
N ARG A 31 -5.78 12.08 14.51
CA ARG A 31 -7.02 12.56 15.13
C ARG A 31 -6.72 13.20 16.49
N ASN A 32 -7.57 14.12 16.89
CA ASN A 32 -7.49 14.75 18.19
C ASN A 32 -8.89 14.67 18.84
N TYR A 33 -8.93 14.08 20.03
CA TYR A 33 -10.17 13.95 20.79
C TYR A 33 -9.91 14.29 22.24
N ARG A 34 -10.59 15.34 22.74
CA ARG A 34 -10.46 15.82 24.12
C ARG A 34 -8.99 16.07 24.52
N GLY A 35 -8.21 16.71 23.65
CA GLY A 35 -6.81 17.00 23.90
C GLY A 35 -5.85 15.83 23.76
N ARG A 36 -6.36 14.64 23.48
CA ARG A 36 -5.53 13.45 23.22
C ARG A 36 -5.32 13.25 21.72
N LYS A 37 -4.07 13.08 21.34
CA LYS A 37 -3.70 12.76 19.95
C LYS A 37 -3.63 11.26 19.78
N TYR A 38 -4.27 10.76 18.73
CA TYR A 38 -4.20 9.35 18.37
C TYR A 38 -4.14 9.20 16.86
N VAL A 39 -3.71 8.04 16.42
CA VAL A 39 -3.53 7.74 15.00
C VAL A 39 -4.44 6.57 14.63
N VAL A 40 -5.22 6.74 13.57
CA VAL A 40 -6.12 5.70 13.05
C VAL A 40 -5.58 5.20 11.73
N TYR A 41 -5.49 3.88 11.59
CA TYR A 41 -5.13 3.26 10.33
C TYR A 41 -6.36 3.15 9.42
N LYS A 42 -6.26 3.74 8.23
CA LYS A 42 -7.25 3.57 7.17
C LYS A 42 -6.67 2.61 6.13
N LYS A 43 -7.30 1.45 5.99
CA LYS A 43 -6.80 0.39 5.11
C LYS A 43 -6.89 0.74 3.64
N GLY A 44 -5.92 0.23 2.86
CA GLY A 44 -5.94 0.28 1.41
C GLY A 44 -6.17 -1.11 0.82
N ILE A 45 -6.00 -1.22 -0.48
CA ILE A 45 -6.16 -2.48 -1.22
C ILE A 45 -5.23 -3.57 -0.69
N LEU A 46 -4.01 -3.19 -0.32
CA LEU A 46 -2.97 -4.13 0.14
C LEU A 46 -3.03 -4.44 1.63
N ASP A 47 -4.12 -4.07 2.32
CA ASP A 47 -4.26 -4.32 3.76
C ASP A 47 -4.00 -5.78 4.13
N ALA A 48 -4.59 -6.71 3.39
CA ALA A 48 -4.46 -8.15 3.62
C ALA A 48 -3.61 -8.86 2.55
N VAL A 49 -2.91 -8.12 1.72
CA VAL A 49 -2.10 -8.67 0.62
C VAL A 49 -0.63 -8.45 0.92
N ASN A 50 0.16 -9.51 0.85
CA ASN A 50 1.60 -9.41 0.99
C ASN A 50 2.19 -8.72 -0.24
N PHE A 51 3.03 -7.71 0.00
CA PHE A 51 3.62 -6.92 -1.05
C PHE A 51 5.08 -6.58 -0.74
N PHE A 52 5.79 -6.17 -1.79
CA PHE A 52 7.14 -5.63 -1.70
C PHE A 52 7.24 -4.43 -2.65
N ARG A 53 7.59 -3.27 -2.11
CA ARG A 53 7.74 -2.04 -2.91
C ARG A 53 9.08 -2.04 -3.63
N LYS A 54 9.05 -1.83 -4.95
CA LYS A 54 10.24 -1.62 -5.76
C LYS A 54 10.35 -0.14 -6.12
N ASN A 55 11.53 0.29 -6.50
CA ASN A 55 11.76 1.67 -6.92
C ASN A 55 11.03 1.99 -8.23
N GLY A 56 10.75 3.27 -8.44
CA GLY A 56 10.25 3.74 -9.73
C GLY A 56 8.79 3.46 -10.02
N GLY A 57 7.94 3.45 -9.02
CA GLY A 57 6.51 3.26 -9.23
C GLY A 57 6.10 1.82 -9.52
N ASN A 58 6.82 0.89 -8.92
CA ASN A 58 6.55 -0.54 -9.06
C ASN A 58 6.29 -1.15 -7.69
N VAL A 59 5.34 -2.10 -7.62
CA VAL A 59 5.09 -2.88 -6.42
C VAL A 59 4.82 -4.33 -6.81
N PHE A 60 5.47 -5.25 -6.11
CA PHE A 60 5.15 -6.68 -6.22
C PHE A 60 4.03 -7.00 -5.24
N VAL A 61 3.02 -7.74 -5.68
CA VAL A 61 1.91 -8.22 -4.85
C VAL A 61 1.73 -9.72 -5.10
N GLU A 62 1.41 -10.46 -4.04
CA GLU A 62 1.17 -11.91 -4.18
C GLU A 62 -0.13 -12.20 -4.92
N THR A 63 -1.13 -11.34 -4.75
CA THR A 63 -2.41 -11.46 -5.44
C THR A 63 -3.03 -10.08 -5.65
N ILE A 64 -3.90 -9.95 -6.64
CA ILE A 64 -4.67 -8.72 -6.86
C ILE A 64 -5.95 -9.07 -7.60
N GLU A 65 -7.03 -8.39 -7.24
CA GLU A 65 -8.32 -8.56 -7.89
C GLU A 65 -8.49 -7.57 -9.03
N GLU A 66 -9.23 -7.98 -10.06
CA GLU A 66 -9.47 -7.15 -11.24
C GLU A 66 -10.18 -5.84 -10.89
N ASN A 67 -11.12 -5.87 -9.95
CA ASN A 67 -11.81 -4.67 -9.47
C ASN A 67 -10.85 -3.66 -8.84
N ASP A 68 -9.83 -4.13 -8.16
CA ASP A 68 -8.81 -3.25 -7.55
C ASP A 68 -7.95 -2.59 -8.62
N ILE A 69 -7.61 -3.35 -9.68
CA ILE A 69 -6.87 -2.79 -10.82
C ILE A 69 -7.67 -1.67 -11.47
N ASP A 70 -8.96 -1.90 -11.70
CA ASP A 70 -9.86 -0.90 -12.30
C ASP A 70 -9.95 0.36 -11.43
N THR A 71 -9.99 0.21 -10.13
CA THR A 71 -9.98 1.34 -9.19
C THR A 71 -8.71 2.16 -9.33
N LEU A 72 -7.55 1.51 -9.45
CA LEU A 72 -6.27 2.19 -9.60
C LEU A 72 -6.14 2.95 -10.91
N LYS A 73 -6.78 2.48 -11.97
CA LYS A 73 -6.75 3.12 -13.29
C LYS A 73 -7.35 4.52 -13.30
N ILE A 74 -8.16 4.86 -12.32
CA ILE A 74 -8.73 6.20 -12.17
C ILE A 74 -7.62 7.26 -11.98
N PHE A 75 -6.51 6.86 -11.38
CA PHE A 75 -5.42 7.78 -11.00
C PHE A 75 -4.30 7.89 -12.06
N GLY A 76 -4.32 7.03 -13.08
CA GLY A 76 -3.28 7.05 -14.11
C GLY A 76 -3.20 5.73 -14.86
N GLU A 77 -2.05 5.51 -15.52
CA GLU A 77 -1.80 4.28 -16.25
C GLU A 77 -1.35 3.18 -15.28
N ILE A 78 -1.97 2.02 -15.38
CA ILE A 78 -1.67 0.85 -14.56
C ILE A 78 -1.35 -0.32 -15.47
N SER A 79 -0.21 -0.97 -15.23
CA SER A 79 0.20 -2.19 -15.92
C SER A 79 0.42 -3.29 -14.88
N VAL A 80 -0.11 -4.47 -15.15
CA VAL A 80 0.02 -5.62 -14.27
C VAL A 80 0.55 -6.79 -15.08
N LYS A 81 1.61 -7.43 -14.59
CA LYS A 81 2.17 -8.61 -15.26
C LYS A 81 2.59 -9.64 -14.22
N LYS A 82 2.62 -10.90 -14.63
CA LYS A 82 3.13 -11.99 -13.78
C LYS A 82 4.58 -11.75 -13.46
N TYR A 83 4.97 -12.03 -12.23
CA TYR A 83 6.32 -11.75 -11.75
C TYR A 83 6.69 -12.72 -10.62
N GLU A 84 7.98 -13.02 -10.52
CA GLU A 84 8.52 -13.83 -9.45
C GLU A 84 9.56 -13.06 -8.67
N ILE A 85 9.59 -13.26 -7.36
CA ILE A 85 10.65 -12.71 -6.50
C ILE A 85 11.35 -13.84 -5.76
N ASN A 86 12.60 -13.60 -5.36
CA ASN A 86 13.37 -14.50 -4.52
C ASN A 86 12.71 -14.66 -3.17
N ASP A 87 12.76 -15.87 -2.61
CA ASP A 87 12.22 -16.14 -1.27
C ASP A 87 12.95 -15.36 -0.18
N ASP A 88 14.15 -14.87 -0.46
CA ASP A 88 14.91 -14.01 0.45
C ASP A 88 14.29 -12.63 0.63
N ILE A 89 13.46 -12.20 -0.32
CA ILE A 89 12.80 -10.90 -0.26
C ILE A 89 11.63 -11.00 0.70
N LYS A 90 11.64 -10.15 1.74
CA LYS A 90 10.56 -10.12 2.72
C LYS A 90 9.39 -9.32 2.19
N THR A 91 8.22 -9.94 2.22
CA THR A 91 6.96 -9.27 1.92
C THR A 91 6.19 -9.05 3.22
N GLN A 92 5.30 -8.08 3.20
CA GLN A 92 4.41 -7.79 4.33
C GLN A 92 3.09 -7.24 3.79
N ASN A 93 2.01 -7.42 4.55
CA ASN A 93 0.74 -6.81 4.17
C ASN A 93 0.68 -5.36 4.64
N GLY A 94 -0.33 -4.61 4.16
CA GLY A 94 -0.46 -3.19 4.47
C GLY A 94 -0.64 -2.93 5.95
N LYS A 95 -1.36 -3.79 6.64
CA LYS A 95 -1.58 -3.67 8.07
C LYS A 95 -0.26 -3.78 8.84
N GLU A 96 0.55 -4.79 8.55
CA GLU A 96 1.86 -4.97 9.17
C GLU A 96 2.80 -3.80 8.89
N TYR A 97 2.78 -3.32 7.64
CA TYR A 97 3.59 -2.17 7.24
C TYR A 97 3.29 -0.95 8.13
N TRP A 98 2.01 -0.60 8.30
CA TRP A 98 1.63 0.56 9.09
C TRP A 98 1.78 0.36 10.59
N GLU A 99 1.62 -0.86 11.09
CA GLU A 99 1.91 -1.20 12.49
C GLU A 99 3.40 -0.97 12.79
N ASN A 100 4.29 -1.36 11.87
CA ASN A 100 5.72 -1.13 12.02
C ASN A 100 6.09 0.35 11.95
N VAL A 101 5.47 1.12 11.06
CA VAL A 101 5.66 2.57 10.98
C VAL A 101 5.23 3.25 12.28
N ALA A 102 4.07 2.88 12.81
CA ALA A 102 3.56 3.43 14.07
C ALA A 102 4.50 3.13 15.24
N LYS A 103 5.06 1.90 15.27
CA LYS A 103 6.01 1.47 16.30
C LYS A 103 7.30 2.30 16.26
N GLU A 104 7.86 2.49 15.07
CA GLU A 104 9.09 3.27 14.87
C GLU A 104 8.93 4.71 15.29
N LYS A 105 7.74 5.29 15.08
CA LYS A 105 7.44 6.68 15.39
C LYS A 105 6.78 6.86 16.76
N ASP A 106 6.68 5.79 17.52
CA ASP A 106 6.06 5.78 18.84
C ASP A 106 4.62 6.32 18.84
N PHE A 107 3.88 5.99 17.78
CA PHE A 107 2.47 6.33 17.68
C PHE A 107 1.61 5.26 18.33
N PHE A 108 0.56 5.69 19.02
CA PHE A 108 -0.48 4.78 19.48
C PHE A 108 -1.48 4.54 18.35
N LEU A 109 -1.42 3.35 17.74
CA LEU A 109 -2.29 3.00 16.62
C LEU A 109 -3.61 2.42 17.13
N LYS A 110 -4.69 3.11 16.81
CA LYS A 110 -6.04 2.65 17.12
C LYS A 110 -6.65 1.99 15.89
N LYS A 111 -7.10 0.78 16.07
CA LYS A 111 -7.73 0.00 14.99
C LYS A 111 -9.23 0.22 14.95
#